data_d459abbdd55e041bfa539d0ac1f5e568
#
_entry.id   d459abbdd55e041bfa539d0ac1f5e568
#
_cell.length_a   1.000
_cell.length_b   1.000
_cell.length_c   1.000
_cell.angle_alpha   90.00
_cell.angle_beta   90.00
_cell.angle_gamma   90.00
#
_symmetry.space_group_name_H-M   'P 1'
#
loop_
_entity.id
_entity.type
_entity.pdbx_description
1 polymer ?
#
loop_
_entity_poly.entity_id
_entity_poly.type
_entity_poly.pdbx_seq_one_letter_code
_entity_poly.pdbx_strand_id
1 'polypeptide(L)'
;MLSVPPPRAIRAIAALLLLALAGCSTVATTRTGFLGSYEELKPDSKDTRRLAFEKTEWKKADFTHVTFEPTVVHFSPKDEKKITAQESKELAAYCDAALRKAFEKSFKPGETTEAKSLRIRAAVTGIDTSSPGLNVVSGLLLWPMDYGGVSLEFEVLDAASGERLIALVGFSQGTPLQVIGSFSRFGHARSGIDHWVAELHKTVRPAQTKTASN
;
A
#
# COMPACT_ATOMS: atom_id res chain seq x y z
N MET A 1 42.11 -1.77 -48.80
CA MET A 1 41.11 -2.83 -48.59
C MET A 1 40.88 -2.93 -47.10
N LEU A 2 39.79 -2.37 -46.59
CA LEU A 2 39.41 -2.45 -45.16
C LEU A 2 38.54 -3.69 -45.01
N SER A 3 39.00 -4.68 -44.23
CA SER A 3 38.25 -5.89 -43.92
C SER A 3 37.13 -5.58 -42.94
N VAL A 4 35.90 -5.83 -43.35
CA VAL A 4 34.71 -5.75 -42.50
C VAL A 4 34.73 -6.94 -41.51
N PRO A 5 34.57 -6.73 -40.18
CA PRO A 5 34.58 -7.82 -39.22
C PRO A 5 33.35 -8.71 -39.41
N PRO A 6 33.46 -10.01 -39.12
CA PRO A 6 32.41 -10.97 -39.39
C PRO A 6 31.16 -10.76 -38.53
N PRO A 7 29.96 -11.05 -39.04
CA PRO A 7 28.65 -10.73 -38.40
C PRO A 7 28.37 -11.46 -37.07
N ARG A 8 29.27 -12.34 -36.64
CA ARG A 8 29.11 -13.09 -35.36
C ARG A 8 29.35 -12.23 -34.12
N ALA A 9 30.25 -11.26 -34.15
CA ALA A 9 30.52 -10.36 -33.02
C ALA A 9 29.33 -9.40 -32.73
N ILE A 10 28.69 -8.89 -33.80
CA ILE A 10 27.53 -8.01 -33.70
C ILE A 10 26.31 -8.75 -33.08
N ARG A 11 26.13 -10.02 -33.46
CA ARG A 11 25.04 -10.86 -32.90
C ARG A 11 25.25 -11.20 -31.44
N ALA A 12 26.49 -11.38 -30.97
CA ALA A 12 26.81 -11.62 -29.57
C ALA A 12 26.55 -10.38 -28.69
N ILE A 13 26.88 -9.18 -29.18
CA ILE A 13 26.65 -7.91 -28.49
C ILE A 13 25.15 -7.61 -28.40
N ALA A 14 24.38 -7.84 -29.46
CA ALA A 14 22.94 -7.67 -29.47
C ALA A 14 22.23 -8.65 -28.53
N ALA A 15 22.68 -9.89 -28.40
CA ALA A 15 22.16 -10.86 -27.46
C ALA A 15 22.46 -10.49 -25.99
N LEU A 16 23.63 -9.92 -25.72
CA LEU A 16 23.99 -9.45 -24.37
C LEU A 16 23.19 -8.21 -23.95
N LEU A 17 22.87 -7.30 -24.88
CA LEU A 17 22.02 -6.15 -24.61
C LEU A 17 20.55 -6.56 -24.34
N LEU A 18 20.05 -7.60 -24.99
CA LEU A 18 18.69 -8.09 -24.78
C LEU A 18 18.51 -8.82 -23.43
N LEU A 19 19.55 -9.45 -22.90
CA LEU A 19 19.51 -10.05 -21.56
C LEU A 19 19.53 -9.00 -20.44
N ALA A 20 20.07 -7.82 -20.67
CA ALA A 20 20.10 -6.74 -19.67
C ALA A 20 18.75 -6.04 -19.46
N LEU A 21 17.78 -6.22 -20.35
CA LEU A 21 16.44 -5.63 -20.27
C LEU A 21 15.41 -6.51 -19.50
N ALA A 22 15.77 -7.72 -19.10
CA ALA A 22 14.90 -8.63 -18.35
C ALA A 22 14.90 -8.41 -16.84
N GLY A 23 15.54 -7.35 -16.35
CA GLY A 23 15.49 -6.93 -14.96
C GLY A 23 14.18 -6.20 -14.65
N CYS A 24 13.03 -6.86 -14.73
CA CYS A 24 11.83 -6.41 -14.03
C CYS A 24 12.14 -6.44 -12.53
N SER A 25 12.52 -5.31 -11.95
CA SER A 25 12.52 -5.12 -10.51
C SER A 25 11.06 -5.12 -10.06
N THR A 26 10.50 -6.31 -9.87
CA THR A 26 9.26 -6.45 -9.09
C THR A 26 9.59 -5.97 -7.70
N VAL A 27 9.03 -4.82 -7.31
CA VAL A 27 9.03 -4.39 -5.92
C VAL A 27 8.38 -5.52 -5.14
N ALA A 28 9.19 -6.26 -4.40
CA ALA A 28 8.70 -7.39 -3.61
C ALA A 28 7.81 -6.81 -2.49
N THR A 29 6.51 -6.94 -2.65
CA THR A 29 5.56 -6.69 -1.56
C THR A 29 5.92 -7.63 -0.42
N THR A 30 6.32 -7.08 0.72
CA THR A 30 6.77 -7.86 1.87
C THR A 30 5.56 -8.56 2.48
N ARG A 31 5.58 -9.89 2.51
CA ARG A 31 4.59 -10.71 3.21
C ARG A 31 5.10 -10.94 4.62
N THR A 32 4.45 -10.35 5.61
CA THR A 32 4.96 -10.38 6.99
C THR A 32 4.36 -11.49 7.84
N GLY A 33 3.30 -12.15 7.38
CA GLY A 33 2.54 -13.12 8.13
C GLY A 33 1.32 -12.53 8.84
N PHE A 34 1.12 -11.20 8.81
CA PHE A 34 -0.04 -10.56 9.44
C PHE A 34 -1.38 -11.09 8.91
N LEU A 35 -1.49 -11.32 7.60
CA LEU A 35 -2.71 -11.87 6.99
C LEU A 35 -2.88 -13.38 7.22
N GLY A 36 -1.89 -14.07 7.77
CA GLY A 36 -1.91 -15.52 7.92
C GLY A 36 -1.68 -16.26 6.60
N SER A 37 -2.59 -16.13 5.62
CA SER A 37 -2.44 -16.69 4.28
C SER A 37 -2.45 -15.60 3.20
N TYR A 38 -1.60 -15.79 2.18
CA TYR A 38 -1.44 -14.90 1.01
C TYR A 38 -1.74 -15.63 -0.31
N GLU A 39 -2.18 -16.87 -0.27
CA GLU A 39 -2.34 -17.72 -1.47
C GLU A 39 -3.40 -17.18 -2.43
N GLU A 40 -4.44 -16.55 -1.87
CA GLU A 40 -5.54 -15.99 -2.65
C GLU A 40 -5.21 -14.62 -3.25
N LEU A 41 -4.16 -13.94 -2.77
CA LEU A 41 -3.80 -12.60 -3.23
C LEU A 41 -3.16 -12.66 -4.61
N LYS A 42 -3.66 -11.87 -5.52
CA LYS A 42 -3.15 -11.75 -6.90
C LYS A 42 -2.58 -10.35 -7.14
N PRO A 43 -1.54 -10.22 -7.97
CA PRO A 43 -1.09 -8.92 -8.43
C PRO A 43 -2.23 -8.17 -9.13
N ASP A 44 -2.38 -6.90 -8.81
CA ASP A 44 -3.32 -6.05 -9.52
C ASP A 44 -2.75 -5.71 -10.91
N SER A 45 -3.57 -5.85 -11.93
CA SER A 45 -3.16 -5.56 -13.32
C SER A 45 -2.92 -4.07 -13.59
N LYS A 46 -3.48 -3.19 -12.76
CA LYS A 46 -3.40 -1.73 -12.89
C LYS A 46 -2.36 -1.10 -11.99
N ASP A 47 -2.02 -1.76 -10.88
CA ASP A 47 -1.01 -1.28 -9.94
C ASP A 47 -0.15 -2.46 -9.42
N THR A 48 1.02 -2.63 -10.00
CA THR A 48 1.98 -3.70 -9.66
C THR A 48 2.51 -3.61 -8.21
N ARG A 49 2.25 -2.50 -7.50
CA ARG A 49 2.61 -2.31 -6.09
C ARG A 49 1.55 -2.89 -5.14
N ARG A 50 0.52 -3.53 -5.69
CA ARG A 50 -0.62 -4.05 -4.96
C ARG A 50 -0.80 -5.55 -5.21
N LEU A 51 -0.97 -6.31 -4.11
CA LEU A 51 -1.57 -7.63 -4.14
C LEU A 51 -2.95 -7.52 -3.50
N ALA A 52 -3.94 -8.14 -4.09
CA ALA A 52 -5.31 -8.06 -3.57
C ALA A 52 -6.06 -9.38 -3.73
N PHE A 53 -6.93 -9.63 -2.77
CA PHE A 53 -8.00 -10.60 -2.81
C PHE A 53 -9.32 -9.88 -2.52
N GLU A 54 -10.34 -10.17 -3.28
CA GLU A 54 -11.72 -9.79 -2.99
C GLU A 54 -12.62 -11.00 -3.22
N LYS A 55 -13.41 -11.36 -2.23
CA LYS A 55 -14.39 -12.44 -2.35
C LYS A 55 -15.44 -12.10 -3.41
N THR A 56 -15.69 -13.03 -4.32
CA THR A 56 -16.51 -12.75 -5.50
C THR A 56 -17.99 -12.53 -5.17
N GLU A 57 -18.52 -13.20 -4.17
CA GLU A 57 -19.97 -13.29 -3.92
C GLU A 57 -20.41 -12.67 -2.59
N TRP A 58 -19.86 -11.50 -2.22
CA TRP A 58 -20.38 -10.78 -1.06
C TRP A 58 -21.14 -9.52 -1.45
N LYS A 59 -22.30 -9.30 -0.79
CA LYS A 59 -23.14 -8.14 -1.05
C LYS A 59 -22.73 -6.97 -0.18
N LYS A 60 -21.94 -6.06 -0.73
CA LYS A 60 -21.42 -4.87 0.00
C LYS A 60 -22.55 -4.05 0.65
N ALA A 61 -23.71 -3.96 0.01
CA ALA A 61 -24.86 -3.22 0.51
C ALA A 61 -25.47 -3.78 1.82
N ASP A 62 -25.20 -5.05 2.13
CA ASP A 62 -25.70 -5.67 3.37
C ASP A 62 -24.91 -5.17 4.60
N PHE A 63 -23.70 -4.66 4.40
CA PHE A 63 -22.83 -4.19 5.45
C PHE A 63 -23.03 -2.69 5.66
N THR A 64 -23.51 -2.32 6.83
CA THR A 64 -23.81 -0.92 7.19
C THR A 64 -22.99 -0.41 8.37
N HIS A 65 -22.32 -1.31 9.09
CA HIS A 65 -21.51 -0.99 10.27
C HIS A 65 -20.07 -1.45 10.08
N VAL A 66 -19.16 -0.82 10.84
CA VAL A 66 -17.73 -1.13 10.80
C VAL A 66 -17.10 -1.04 12.19
N THR A 67 -16.24 -1.99 12.50
CA THR A 67 -15.32 -1.96 13.64
C THR A 67 -13.88 -2.02 13.15
N PHE A 68 -12.96 -1.52 13.96
CA PHE A 68 -11.54 -1.49 13.68
C PHE A 68 -10.77 -2.14 14.82
N GLU A 69 -9.92 -3.11 14.50
CA GLU A 69 -8.87 -3.52 15.41
C GLU A 69 -7.77 -2.46 15.42
N PRO A 70 -7.06 -2.25 16.54
CA PRO A 70 -5.91 -1.35 16.57
C PRO A 70 -4.88 -1.74 15.51
N THR A 71 -4.40 -0.77 14.74
CA THR A 71 -3.33 -1.00 13.76
C THR A 71 -2.08 -1.48 14.47
N VAL A 72 -1.49 -2.57 13.99
CA VAL A 72 -0.22 -3.08 14.48
C VAL A 72 0.93 -2.61 13.61
N VAL A 73 2.13 -2.48 14.20
CA VAL A 73 3.37 -2.29 13.47
C VAL A 73 4.10 -3.63 13.47
N HIS A 74 4.35 -4.16 12.28
CA HIS A 74 4.94 -5.48 12.06
C HIS A 74 6.11 -5.37 11.08
N PHE A 75 7.19 -4.77 11.56
CA PHE A 75 8.37 -4.51 10.76
C PHE A 75 9.30 -5.72 10.66
N SER A 76 10.04 -5.76 9.57
CA SER A 76 11.24 -6.61 9.50
C SER A 76 12.31 -6.11 10.49
N PRO A 77 13.24 -6.97 10.96
CA PRO A 77 14.34 -6.54 11.84
C PRO A 77 15.20 -5.40 11.26
N LYS A 78 15.20 -5.25 9.93
CA LYS A 78 15.91 -4.15 9.24
C LYS A 78 15.15 -2.83 9.41
N ASP A 79 13.83 -2.87 9.33
CA ASP A 79 12.99 -1.67 9.40
C ASP A 79 12.77 -1.22 10.86
N GLU A 80 12.73 -2.15 11.80
CA GLU A 80 12.70 -1.84 13.25
C GLU A 80 13.83 -0.93 13.71
N LYS A 81 15.01 -1.05 13.08
CA LYS A 81 16.18 -0.20 13.39
C LYS A 81 16.05 1.23 12.87
N LYS A 82 15.12 1.49 11.98
CA LYS A 82 14.92 2.80 11.34
C LYS A 82 14.00 3.72 12.14
N ILE A 83 13.27 3.20 13.10
CA ILE A 83 12.15 3.88 13.77
C ILE A 83 12.16 3.58 15.27
N THR A 84 11.85 4.57 16.07
CA THR A 84 11.69 4.40 17.52
C THR A 84 10.34 3.80 17.86
N ALA A 85 10.19 3.24 19.08
CA ALA A 85 8.93 2.72 19.57
C ALA A 85 7.83 3.81 19.62
N GLN A 86 8.20 5.05 19.92
CA GLN A 86 7.27 6.18 19.93
C GLN A 86 6.78 6.51 18.51
N GLU A 87 7.69 6.59 17.55
CA GLU A 87 7.36 6.83 16.14
C GLU A 87 6.48 5.70 15.55
N SER A 88 6.74 4.45 15.94
CA SER A 88 5.88 3.30 15.59
C SER A 88 4.45 3.48 16.09
N LYS A 89 4.27 3.89 17.35
CA LYS A 89 2.96 4.18 17.93
C LYS A 89 2.25 5.32 17.21
N GLU A 90 2.96 6.39 16.87
CA GLU A 90 2.41 7.53 16.14
C GLU A 90 1.96 7.14 14.73
N LEU A 91 2.71 6.27 14.05
CA LEU A 91 2.36 5.79 12.73
C LEU A 91 1.13 4.87 12.76
N ALA A 92 1.03 3.97 13.73
CA ALA A 92 -0.15 3.15 13.97
C ALA A 92 -1.38 4.00 14.28
N ALA A 93 -1.26 4.96 15.19
CA ALA A 93 -2.34 5.88 15.53
C ALA A 93 -2.78 6.73 14.32
N TYR A 94 -1.85 7.13 13.47
CA TYR A 94 -2.18 7.83 12.23
C TYR A 94 -3.00 6.94 11.28
N CYS A 95 -2.62 5.68 11.11
CA CYS A 95 -3.35 4.71 10.29
C CYS A 95 -4.77 4.48 10.83
N ASP A 96 -4.92 4.31 12.15
CA ASP A 96 -6.23 4.18 12.81
C ASP A 96 -7.13 5.40 12.56
N ALA A 97 -6.58 6.60 12.69
CA ALA A 97 -7.32 7.85 12.43
C ALA A 97 -7.74 7.97 10.95
N ALA A 98 -6.85 7.60 10.03
CA ALA A 98 -7.13 7.62 8.60
C ALA A 98 -8.24 6.63 8.23
N LEU A 99 -8.20 5.39 8.76
CA LEU A 99 -9.24 4.37 8.58
C LEU A 99 -10.59 4.87 9.07
N ARG A 100 -10.68 5.33 10.32
CA ARG A 100 -11.93 5.86 10.89
C ARG A 100 -12.50 6.98 10.03
N LYS A 101 -11.70 7.99 9.72
CA LYS A 101 -12.10 9.15 8.90
C LYS A 101 -12.61 8.75 7.50
N ALA A 102 -12.00 7.74 6.88
CA ALA A 102 -12.42 7.29 5.56
C ALA A 102 -13.75 6.53 5.62
N PHE A 103 -13.90 5.62 6.60
CA PHE A 103 -15.04 4.70 6.66
C PHE A 103 -16.30 5.30 7.29
N GLU A 104 -16.19 6.23 8.23
CA GLU A 104 -17.31 6.94 8.85
C GLU A 104 -18.23 7.66 7.84
N LYS A 105 -17.73 7.90 6.64
CA LYS A 105 -18.53 8.49 5.55
C LYS A 105 -19.56 7.54 4.94
N SER A 106 -19.35 6.24 5.10
CA SER A 106 -20.14 5.20 4.42
C SER A 106 -20.69 4.15 5.36
N PHE A 107 -20.19 4.06 6.59
CA PHE A 107 -20.54 3.04 7.57
C PHE A 107 -20.76 3.68 8.93
N LYS A 108 -21.67 3.13 9.71
CA LYS A 108 -21.87 3.48 11.12
C LYS A 108 -20.79 2.77 11.98
N PRO A 109 -20.23 3.42 13.01
CA PRO A 109 -19.29 2.75 13.90
C PRO A 109 -19.98 1.72 14.79
N GLY A 110 -19.25 0.62 15.09
CA GLY A 110 -19.70 -0.44 15.98
C GLY A 110 -20.29 -1.66 15.27
N GLU A 111 -20.66 -2.67 16.06
CA GLU A 111 -21.37 -3.86 15.62
C GLU A 111 -22.86 -3.74 15.92
N THR A 112 -23.66 -4.46 15.15
CA THR A 112 -25.12 -4.54 15.35
C THR A 112 -25.59 -5.95 15.06
N THR A 113 -26.68 -6.39 15.68
CA THR A 113 -27.39 -7.64 15.39
C THR A 113 -28.41 -7.48 14.27
N GLU A 114 -28.75 -6.24 13.93
CA GLU A 114 -29.80 -5.94 12.92
C GLU A 114 -29.26 -5.90 11.48
N ALA A 115 -27.96 -5.73 11.31
CA ALA A 115 -27.31 -5.66 10.02
C ALA A 115 -25.89 -6.24 10.07
N LYS A 116 -25.33 -6.54 8.90
CA LYS A 116 -23.95 -7.03 8.85
C LYS A 116 -22.95 -5.93 9.16
N SER A 117 -21.92 -6.30 9.90
CA SER A 117 -20.82 -5.43 10.31
C SER A 117 -19.50 -5.91 9.71
N LEU A 118 -18.68 -4.96 9.27
CA LEU A 118 -17.31 -5.21 8.84
C LEU A 118 -16.37 -5.11 10.05
N ARG A 119 -15.35 -5.96 10.08
CA ARG A 119 -14.21 -5.81 10.98
C ARG A 119 -12.94 -5.59 10.15
N ILE A 120 -12.27 -4.47 10.38
CA ILE A 120 -11.07 -4.08 9.64
C ILE A 120 -9.85 -4.28 10.52
N ARG A 121 -8.84 -4.95 9.97
CA ARG A 121 -7.53 -5.16 10.55
C ARG A 121 -6.49 -4.51 9.65
N ALA A 122 -5.50 -3.86 10.24
CA ALA A 122 -4.43 -3.19 9.52
C ALA A 122 -3.07 -3.42 10.17
N ALA A 123 -2.04 -3.52 9.34
CA ALA A 123 -0.65 -3.53 9.78
C ALA A 123 0.21 -2.59 8.93
N VAL A 124 1.09 -1.82 9.57
CA VAL A 124 2.20 -1.16 8.91
C VAL A 124 3.37 -2.13 8.92
N THR A 125 3.75 -2.61 7.74
CA THR A 125 4.65 -3.76 7.60
C THR A 125 6.04 -3.41 7.06
N GLY A 126 6.21 -2.19 6.59
CA GLY A 126 7.50 -1.67 6.15
C GLY A 126 7.51 -0.15 6.16
N ILE A 127 8.67 0.42 6.38
CA ILE A 127 8.91 1.86 6.35
C ILE A 127 10.22 2.18 5.66
N ASP A 128 10.16 3.18 4.80
CA ASP A 128 11.34 3.85 4.28
C ASP A 128 11.26 5.34 4.66
N THR A 129 12.22 5.79 5.43
CA THR A 129 12.21 7.15 5.99
C THR A 129 12.99 8.08 5.07
N SER A 130 12.39 9.21 4.69
CA SER A 130 13.12 10.27 4.00
C SER A 130 14.14 10.93 4.93
N SER A 131 15.23 11.44 4.35
CA SER A 131 16.25 12.23 5.05
C SER A 131 16.00 13.72 4.82
N PRO A 132 15.27 14.43 5.72
CA PRO A 132 14.87 15.82 5.49
C PRO A 132 16.04 16.75 5.20
N GLY A 133 17.17 16.56 5.90
CA GLY A 133 18.38 17.36 5.68
C GLY A 133 18.97 17.19 4.29
N LEU A 134 19.01 15.96 3.77
CA LEU A 134 19.46 15.69 2.41
C LEU A 134 18.50 16.31 1.39
N ASN A 135 17.20 16.20 1.61
CA ASN A 135 16.19 16.77 0.71
C ASN A 135 16.21 18.29 0.70
N VAL A 136 16.51 18.98 1.83
CA VAL A 136 16.70 20.43 1.85
C VAL A 136 17.90 20.83 0.98
N VAL A 137 19.04 20.16 1.15
CA VAL A 137 20.24 20.48 0.35
C VAL A 137 20.03 20.16 -1.12
N SER A 138 19.46 19.00 -1.46
CA SER A 138 19.22 18.62 -2.85
C SER A 138 18.07 19.41 -3.50
N GLY A 139 17.07 19.84 -2.72
CA GLY A 139 15.99 20.70 -3.17
C GLY A 139 16.47 22.09 -3.58
N LEU A 140 17.51 22.64 -2.91
CA LEU A 140 18.21 23.85 -3.34
C LEU A 140 18.95 23.65 -4.67
N LEU A 141 19.33 22.40 -5.00
CA LEU A 141 20.04 22.01 -6.22
C LEU A 141 19.11 21.50 -7.34
N LEU A 142 17.80 21.56 -7.14
CA LEU A 142 16.70 21.31 -8.10
C LEU A 142 15.77 20.12 -7.79
N TRP A 143 16.13 19.14 -6.87
CA TRP A 143 15.25 17.95 -6.71
C TRP A 143 15.51 17.17 -5.41
N PRO A 144 14.48 16.71 -4.64
CA PRO A 144 14.66 15.79 -3.53
C PRO A 144 15.26 14.46 -4.02
N MET A 145 16.24 13.91 -3.30
CA MET A 145 16.94 12.68 -3.68
C MET A 145 16.56 11.45 -2.87
N ASP A 146 15.79 11.64 -1.79
CA ASP A 146 15.38 10.58 -0.87
C ASP A 146 13.87 10.62 -0.63
N TYR A 147 13.17 9.60 -1.12
CA TYR A 147 11.72 9.49 -1.11
C TYR A 147 11.31 8.37 -0.16
N GLY A 148 10.94 8.70 1.06
CA GLY A 148 10.41 7.72 1.99
C GLY A 148 9.20 6.95 1.44
N GLY A 149 8.82 5.87 2.13
CA GLY A 149 7.71 5.02 1.71
C GLY A 149 7.09 4.24 2.86
N VAL A 150 6.03 3.49 2.57
CA VAL A 150 5.34 2.63 3.53
C VAL A 150 4.78 1.38 2.84
N SER A 151 4.88 0.25 3.54
CA SER A 151 4.18 -0.99 3.19
C SER A 151 3.06 -1.23 4.20
N LEU A 152 1.91 -1.67 3.72
CA LEU A 152 0.70 -1.90 4.50
C LEU A 152 0.06 -3.23 4.14
N GLU A 153 -0.52 -3.88 5.14
CA GLU A 153 -1.40 -5.03 4.96
C GLU A 153 -2.76 -4.72 5.59
N PHE A 154 -3.83 -4.98 4.86
CA PHE A 154 -5.21 -4.81 5.33
C PHE A 154 -6.00 -6.09 5.14
N GLU A 155 -6.89 -6.36 6.08
CA GLU A 155 -7.87 -7.41 6.01
C GLU A 155 -9.25 -6.86 6.40
N VAL A 156 -10.25 -7.19 5.61
CA VAL A 156 -11.66 -6.90 5.89
C VAL A 156 -12.39 -8.21 6.07
N LEU A 157 -12.99 -8.38 7.22
CA LEU A 157 -13.71 -9.57 7.64
C LEU A 157 -15.22 -9.25 7.79
N ASP A 158 -16.06 -10.23 7.56
CA ASP A 158 -17.40 -10.25 8.14
C ASP A 158 -17.23 -10.39 9.67
N ALA A 159 -17.72 -9.44 10.46
CA ALA A 159 -17.50 -9.41 11.89
C ALA A 159 -18.13 -10.62 12.60
N ALA A 160 -19.26 -11.12 12.09
CA ALA A 160 -20.01 -12.22 12.71
C ALA A 160 -19.36 -13.58 12.42
N SER A 161 -19.01 -13.86 11.18
CA SER A 161 -18.43 -15.15 10.78
C SER A 161 -16.92 -15.22 10.88
N GLY A 162 -16.23 -14.07 10.89
CA GLY A 162 -14.78 -13.99 10.75
C GLY A 162 -14.28 -14.30 9.34
N GLU A 163 -15.17 -14.46 8.37
CA GLU A 163 -14.79 -14.77 7.00
C GLU A 163 -14.08 -13.58 6.33
N ARG A 164 -12.98 -13.87 5.62
CA ARG A 164 -12.25 -12.87 4.85
C ARG A 164 -13.03 -12.45 3.61
N LEU A 165 -13.33 -11.17 3.52
CA LEU A 165 -14.00 -10.54 2.38
C LEU A 165 -13.00 -9.86 1.44
N ILE A 166 -11.99 -9.21 2.02
CA ILE A 166 -10.92 -8.54 1.29
C ILE A 166 -9.60 -8.75 2.02
N ALA A 167 -8.54 -8.93 1.27
CA ALA A 167 -7.16 -8.77 1.74
C ALA A 167 -6.38 -7.90 0.74
N LEU A 168 -5.53 -7.02 1.26
CA LEU A 168 -4.73 -6.12 0.45
C LEU A 168 -3.33 -5.99 1.06
N VAL A 169 -2.32 -6.15 0.21
CA VAL A 169 -0.93 -5.77 0.51
C VAL A 169 -0.57 -4.65 -0.44
N GLY A 170 -0.15 -3.51 0.09
CA GLY A 170 0.19 -2.34 -0.69
C GLY A 170 1.55 -1.78 -0.32
N PHE A 171 2.31 -1.31 -1.32
CA PHE A 171 3.52 -0.54 -1.13
C PHE A 171 3.36 0.83 -1.80
N SER A 172 3.68 1.89 -1.06
CA SER A 172 3.71 3.25 -1.58
C SER A 172 5.07 3.86 -1.34
N GLN A 173 5.67 4.39 -2.38
CA GLN A 173 6.90 5.15 -2.32
C GLN A 173 6.60 6.61 -2.64
N GLY A 174 7.28 7.54 -1.97
CA GLY A 174 7.22 8.96 -2.28
C GLY A 174 7.62 9.23 -3.73
N THR A 175 7.07 10.28 -4.30
CA THR A 175 7.42 10.71 -5.65
C THR A 175 8.04 12.12 -5.60
N PRO A 176 8.83 12.47 -6.63
CA PRO A 176 9.39 13.82 -6.74
C PRO A 176 8.36 14.95 -6.65
N LEU A 177 7.12 14.70 -7.09
CA LEU A 177 6.05 15.70 -7.09
C LEU A 177 5.43 15.92 -5.70
N GLN A 178 5.69 15.04 -4.73
CA GLN A 178 5.22 15.17 -3.34
C GLN A 178 6.25 15.94 -2.48
N VAL A 179 6.64 17.14 -2.92
CA VAL A 179 7.73 17.93 -2.34
C VAL A 179 7.53 18.15 -0.83
N ILE A 180 6.29 18.47 -0.39
CA ILE A 180 6.01 18.74 1.03
C ILE A 180 6.30 17.52 1.91
N GLY A 181 5.97 16.31 1.46
CA GLY A 181 6.24 15.07 2.18
C GLY A 181 7.74 14.80 2.37
N SER A 182 8.57 15.23 1.41
CA SER A 182 10.03 15.04 1.45
C SER A 182 10.74 15.84 2.55
N PHE A 183 10.09 16.88 3.10
CA PHE A 183 10.64 17.70 4.19
C PHE A 183 10.23 17.23 5.58
N SER A 184 9.49 16.13 5.70
CA SER A 184 9.21 15.50 6.97
C SER A 184 9.59 14.02 6.93
N ARG A 185 10.13 13.49 8.04
CA ARG A 185 10.64 12.12 8.12
C ARG A 185 9.62 11.05 7.73
N PHE A 186 8.35 11.26 8.04
CA PHE A 186 7.24 10.35 7.76
C PHE A 186 6.18 10.90 6.81
N GLY A 187 6.47 12.00 6.11
CA GLY A 187 5.49 12.64 5.24
C GLY A 187 5.01 11.73 4.12
N HIS A 188 5.94 11.03 3.46
CA HIS A 188 5.60 10.08 2.40
C HIS A 188 4.92 8.82 2.96
N ALA A 189 5.31 8.35 4.15
CA ALA A 189 4.64 7.23 4.80
C ALA A 189 3.18 7.56 5.11
N ARG A 190 2.88 8.75 5.66
CA ARG A 190 1.52 9.22 5.90
C ARG A 190 0.71 9.35 4.60
N SER A 191 1.30 9.92 3.57
CA SER A 191 0.65 10.00 2.24
C SER A 191 0.36 8.61 1.65
N GLY A 192 1.25 7.65 1.85
CA GLY A 192 1.05 6.26 1.45
C GLY A 192 -0.07 5.57 2.24
N ILE A 193 -0.17 5.82 3.56
CA ILE A 193 -1.29 5.36 4.39
C ILE A 193 -2.60 5.93 3.87
N ASP A 194 -2.68 7.24 3.65
CA ASP A 194 -3.89 7.90 3.14
C ASP A 194 -4.32 7.33 1.79
N HIS A 195 -3.36 7.10 0.89
CA HIS A 195 -3.61 6.49 -0.41
C HIS A 195 -4.24 5.08 -0.29
N TRP A 196 -3.60 4.18 0.47
CA TRP A 196 -4.06 2.80 0.59
C TRP A 196 -5.35 2.67 1.39
N VAL A 197 -5.56 3.50 2.39
CA VAL A 197 -6.84 3.59 3.12
C VAL A 197 -7.96 4.05 2.20
N ALA A 198 -7.71 5.02 1.32
CA ALA A 198 -8.68 5.47 0.33
C ALA A 198 -9.01 4.38 -0.69
N GLU A 199 -8.01 3.63 -1.18
CA GLU A 199 -8.22 2.50 -2.09
C GLU A 199 -8.99 1.36 -1.42
N LEU A 200 -8.68 1.03 -0.16
CA LEU A 200 -9.43 0.04 0.61
C LEU A 200 -10.89 0.48 0.76
N HIS A 201 -11.15 1.70 1.20
CA HIS A 201 -12.50 2.23 1.35
C HIS A 201 -13.29 2.20 0.02
N LYS A 202 -12.66 2.60 -1.08
CA LYS A 202 -13.26 2.55 -2.42
C LYS A 202 -13.65 1.11 -2.83
N THR A 203 -12.82 0.12 -2.47
CA THR A 203 -13.09 -1.28 -2.74
C THR A 203 -14.26 -1.79 -1.89
N VAL A 204 -14.36 -1.38 -0.62
CA VAL A 204 -15.35 -1.86 0.35
C VAL A 204 -16.71 -1.20 0.21
N ARG A 205 -16.77 0.09 -0.07
CA ARG A 205 -18.02 0.84 -0.11
C ARG A 205 -19.03 0.27 -1.11
N PRO A 206 -20.33 0.27 -0.80
CA PRO A 206 -21.37 -0.04 -1.76
C PRO A 206 -21.30 0.87 -3.00
N ALA A 207 -21.63 0.32 -4.16
CA ALA A 207 -21.78 1.15 -5.36
C ALA A 207 -22.84 2.24 -5.08
N GLN A 208 -22.47 3.50 -5.29
CA GLN A 208 -23.46 4.58 -5.19
C GLN A 208 -24.44 4.40 -6.34
N THR A 209 -25.69 4.10 -6.01
CA THR A 209 -26.78 4.17 -6.98
C THR A 209 -26.86 5.63 -7.42
N LYS A 210 -26.49 5.91 -8.66
CA LYS A 210 -26.78 7.23 -9.25
C LYS A 210 -28.31 7.39 -9.19
N THR A 211 -28.78 8.17 -8.23
CA THR A 211 -30.15 8.66 -8.25
C THR A 211 -30.24 9.52 -9.52
N ALA A 212 -30.93 8.99 -10.52
CA ALA A 212 -31.26 9.78 -11.69
C ALA A 212 -32.11 10.96 -11.18
N SER A 213 -31.52 12.15 -11.17
CA SER A 213 -32.31 13.37 -10.97
C SER A 213 -33.15 13.58 -12.23
N ASN A 214 -34.44 13.33 -12.08
CA ASN A 214 -35.43 13.83 -13.00
C ASN A 214 -35.42 15.35 -13.05
#